data_0367c53b0816a016900869c170d64647
#
_entry.id   0367c53b0816a016900869c170d64647
#
_cell.length_a   1.000
_cell.length_b   1.000
_cell.length_c   1.000
_cell.angle_alpha   90.00
_cell.angle_beta   90.00
_cell.angle_gamma   90.00
#
_symmetry.space_group_name_H-M   'P 1'
#
loop_
_entity.id
_entity.type
_entity.pdbx_description
1 polymer ?
#
loop_
_entity_poly.entity_id
_entity_poly.type
_entity_poly.pdbx_seq_one_letter_code
_entity_poly.pdbx_strand_id
1 'polypeptide(L)'
;MDQKIENQLNLAINIPEDERVRTRDLDTGYNLTENEWELIVKYNGNIETAAMNIADSLKILLGGYALVRIKQERIDEFAALREVIYIEKPKKLYFELENSGSVSCLDFQYTDSALDGSGVITAIIDSSVDYRHPDFMTEEGKTRIIELYDENTGRVYSEDDINAAIGGDLSRVPVEDVSGHGTHVAGIAAGNGRASNGRYRGVAYKSRLLIVKLGNDLYFSSARLMEALDYVIR
;
A
#
# COMPACT_ATOMS: atom_id res chain seq x y z
N MET A 1 8.42 31.42 -7.04
CA MET A 1 8.23 30.00 -6.69
C MET A 1 7.55 29.98 -5.33
N ASP A 2 6.39 29.40 -5.26
CA ASP A 2 5.73 29.24 -3.98
C ASP A 2 6.52 28.22 -3.15
N GLN A 3 6.87 28.56 -1.91
CA GLN A 3 7.63 27.69 -1.00
C GLN A 3 6.84 26.43 -0.59
N LYS A 4 5.54 26.40 -0.87
CA LYS A 4 4.66 25.27 -0.53
C LYS A 4 4.72 24.14 -1.56
N ILE A 5 5.20 24.37 -2.77
CA ILE A 5 5.28 23.37 -3.84
C ILE A 5 6.66 22.72 -3.85
N GLU A 6 6.71 21.38 -3.81
CA GLU A 6 7.95 20.59 -3.92
C GLU A 6 8.77 20.98 -5.16
N ASN A 7 10.10 21.02 -5.03
CA ASN A 7 10.98 21.37 -6.14
C ASN A 7 10.85 20.44 -7.34
N GLN A 8 10.65 19.14 -7.13
CA GLN A 8 10.44 18.18 -8.22
C GLN A 8 9.10 18.39 -8.93
N LEU A 9 8.04 18.70 -8.19
CA LEU A 9 6.75 19.07 -8.77
C LEU A 9 6.86 20.38 -9.54
N ASN A 10 7.51 21.40 -9.00
CA ASN A 10 7.77 22.66 -9.71
C ASN A 10 8.52 22.43 -11.02
N LEU A 11 9.56 21.58 -11.00
CA LEU A 11 10.28 21.21 -12.20
C LEU A 11 9.35 20.53 -13.20
N ALA A 12 8.58 19.52 -12.76
CA ALA A 12 7.69 18.73 -13.60
C ALA A 12 6.59 19.57 -14.29
N ILE A 13 6.08 20.61 -13.62
CA ILE A 13 5.05 21.51 -14.17
C ILE A 13 5.65 22.45 -15.24
N ASN A 14 6.90 22.88 -15.06
CA ASN A 14 7.51 23.93 -15.87
C ASN A 14 8.31 23.42 -17.07
N ILE A 15 8.55 22.12 -17.22
CA ILE A 15 9.23 21.55 -18.39
C ILE A 15 8.22 21.10 -19.46
N PRO A 16 8.64 21.03 -20.74
CA PRO A 16 7.83 20.43 -21.79
C PRO A 16 7.43 18.99 -21.47
N GLU A 17 6.26 18.59 -21.93
CA GLU A 17 5.69 17.26 -21.65
C GLU A 17 6.59 16.13 -22.15
N ASP A 18 7.18 16.27 -23.35
CA ASP A 18 8.08 15.28 -23.92
C ASP A 18 9.38 15.11 -23.12
N GLU A 19 9.85 16.15 -22.47
CA GLU A 19 10.99 16.09 -21.55
C GLU A 19 10.60 15.45 -20.21
N ARG A 20 9.40 15.76 -19.70
CA ARG A 20 8.87 15.17 -18.47
C ARG A 20 8.80 13.66 -18.56
N VAL A 21 8.19 13.13 -19.63
CA VAL A 21 8.04 11.68 -19.86
C VAL A 21 9.39 10.97 -20.02
N ARG A 22 10.40 11.65 -20.56
CA ARG A 22 11.76 11.09 -20.71
C ARG A 22 12.57 11.14 -19.42
N THR A 23 12.21 11.99 -18.49
CA THR A 23 12.91 12.14 -17.21
C THR A 23 12.36 11.15 -16.21
N ARG A 24 13.23 10.29 -15.70
CA ARG A 24 12.85 9.20 -14.78
C ARG A 24 11.98 9.71 -13.62
N ASP A 25 10.83 9.08 -13.47
CA ASP A 25 9.90 9.28 -12.35
C ASP A 25 9.34 10.72 -12.18
N LEU A 26 9.61 11.62 -13.14
CA LEU A 26 9.14 13.00 -13.05
C LEU A 26 7.64 13.14 -13.38
N ASP A 27 7.11 12.21 -14.16
CA ASP A 27 5.71 12.08 -14.54
C ASP A 27 4.85 11.29 -13.53
N THR A 28 5.45 10.78 -12.46
CA THR A 28 4.70 10.00 -11.45
C THR A 28 3.61 10.85 -10.82
N GLY A 29 2.36 10.35 -10.88
CA GLY A 29 1.17 11.06 -10.44
C GLY A 29 0.50 11.92 -11.51
N TYR A 30 1.06 12.01 -12.73
CA TYR A 30 0.48 12.78 -13.82
C TYR A 30 -0.34 11.91 -14.76
N ASN A 31 -1.57 12.32 -15.02
CA ASN A 31 -2.44 11.74 -16.03
C ASN A 31 -2.43 12.64 -17.28
N LEU A 32 -1.75 12.17 -18.33
CA LEU A 32 -1.60 12.89 -19.59
C LEU A 32 -2.94 13.17 -20.28
N THR A 33 -3.85 12.21 -20.28
CA THR A 33 -5.14 12.30 -20.98
C THR A 33 -6.00 13.39 -20.39
N GLU A 34 -6.00 13.51 -19.07
CA GLU A 34 -6.84 14.45 -18.33
C GLU A 34 -6.14 15.76 -17.98
N ASN A 35 -4.82 15.88 -18.25
CA ASN A 35 -3.96 16.98 -17.79
C ASN A 35 -4.08 17.22 -16.28
N GLU A 36 -4.04 16.12 -15.52
CA GLU A 36 -4.37 16.10 -14.10
C GLU A 36 -3.22 15.47 -13.30
N TRP A 37 -2.96 16.04 -12.13
CA TRP A 37 -2.02 15.51 -11.17
C TRP A 37 -2.73 14.86 -10.00
N GLU A 38 -2.27 13.71 -9.57
CA GLU A 38 -2.50 13.17 -8.23
C GLU A 38 -1.36 13.65 -7.33
N LEU A 39 -1.68 14.42 -6.30
CA LEU A 39 -0.71 15.07 -5.43
C LEU A 39 -0.91 14.65 -3.98
N ILE A 40 0.17 14.59 -3.23
CA ILE A 40 0.17 14.44 -1.77
C ILE A 40 0.23 15.83 -1.15
N VAL A 41 -0.72 16.12 -0.28
CA VAL A 41 -0.87 17.45 0.33
C VAL A 41 -0.81 17.33 1.85
N LYS A 42 0.08 18.09 2.46
CA LYS A 42 0.04 18.38 3.88
C LYS A 42 -0.83 19.61 4.12
N TYR A 43 -1.78 19.52 5.02
CA TYR A 43 -2.72 20.62 5.25
C TYR A 43 -2.99 20.84 6.75
N ASN A 44 -3.64 21.98 7.06
CA ASN A 44 -4.17 22.32 8.37
C ASN A 44 -5.56 22.96 8.19
N GLY A 45 -6.45 22.76 9.15
CA GLY A 45 -7.82 23.30 9.08
C GLY A 45 -8.75 22.49 8.18
N ASN A 46 -9.75 23.15 7.58
CA ASN A 46 -10.78 22.50 6.76
C ASN A 46 -10.43 22.58 5.27
N ILE A 47 -9.58 21.66 4.80
CA ILE A 47 -9.18 21.60 3.40
C ILE A 47 -10.33 21.19 2.48
N GLU A 48 -11.29 20.38 2.93
CA GLU A 48 -12.42 19.93 2.12
C GLU A 48 -13.24 21.12 1.61
N THR A 49 -13.57 22.03 2.51
CA THR A 49 -14.32 23.25 2.13
C THR A 49 -13.48 24.19 1.28
N ALA A 50 -12.20 24.36 1.60
CA ALA A 50 -11.32 25.27 0.88
C ALA A 50 -11.03 24.81 -0.55
N ALA A 51 -10.91 23.50 -0.77
CA ALA A 51 -10.57 22.88 -2.06
C ALA A 51 -11.78 22.56 -2.95
N MET A 52 -13.01 22.68 -2.44
CA MET A 52 -14.24 22.17 -3.07
C MET A 52 -14.43 22.58 -4.54
N ASN A 53 -14.01 23.78 -4.91
CA ASN A 53 -14.16 24.29 -6.27
C ASN A 53 -12.84 24.32 -7.06
N ILE A 54 -11.76 23.79 -6.51
CA ILE A 54 -10.42 23.86 -7.07
C ILE A 54 -9.93 22.47 -7.46
N ALA A 55 -10.10 21.49 -6.59
CA ALA A 55 -9.70 20.12 -6.82
C ALA A 55 -10.80 19.30 -7.50
N ASP A 56 -10.43 18.39 -8.39
CA ASP A 56 -11.34 17.44 -9.04
C ASP A 56 -11.75 16.32 -8.08
N SER A 57 -10.84 15.91 -7.22
CA SER A 57 -11.14 15.02 -6.09
C SER A 57 -10.20 15.25 -4.91
N LEU A 58 -10.68 14.92 -3.71
CA LEU A 58 -9.93 15.04 -2.47
C LEU A 58 -10.23 13.83 -1.58
N LYS A 59 -9.17 13.14 -1.14
CA LYS A 59 -9.26 12.05 -0.17
C LYS A 59 -8.46 12.40 1.08
N ILE A 60 -9.15 12.55 2.19
CA ILE A 60 -8.54 12.86 3.49
C ILE A 60 -7.89 11.60 4.06
N LEU A 61 -6.62 11.74 4.46
CA LEU A 61 -5.84 10.74 5.16
C LEU A 61 -5.55 11.16 6.60
N LEU A 62 -5.08 10.21 7.41
CA LEU A 62 -4.64 10.47 8.77
C LEU A 62 -3.45 11.45 8.82
N GLY A 63 -3.26 12.09 9.98
CA GLY A 63 -2.12 12.96 10.23
C GLY A 63 -2.14 14.31 9.48
N GLY A 64 -3.29 14.77 8.98
CA GLY A 64 -3.39 16.03 8.23
C GLY A 64 -2.75 15.96 6.85
N TYR A 65 -2.88 14.81 6.20
CA TYR A 65 -2.55 14.61 4.80
C TYR A 65 -3.82 14.40 3.96
N ALA A 66 -3.73 14.70 2.69
CA ALA A 66 -4.76 14.39 1.70
C ALA A 66 -4.12 13.99 0.38
N LEU A 67 -4.82 13.14 -0.38
CA LEU A 67 -4.55 12.92 -1.79
C LEU A 67 -5.51 13.80 -2.58
N VAL A 68 -4.98 14.54 -3.53
CA VAL A 68 -5.72 15.53 -4.32
C VAL A 68 -5.51 15.24 -5.80
N ARG A 69 -6.59 15.14 -6.57
CA ARG A 69 -6.53 15.21 -8.02
C ARG A 69 -6.91 16.60 -8.47
N ILE A 70 -6.07 17.17 -9.33
CA ILE A 70 -6.20 18.57 -9.72
C ILE A 70 -5.61 18.81 -11.10
N LYS A 71 -6.26 19.65 -11.91
CA LYS A 71 -5.72 20.10 -13.19
C LYS A 71 -4.44 20.90 -13.00
N GLN A 72 -3.48 20.70 -13.89
CA GLN A 72 -2.14 21.32 -13.78
C GLN A 72 -2.23 22.85 -13.63
N GLU A 73 -3.10 23.52 -14.39
CA GLU A 73 -3.27 24.96 -14.37
C GLU A 73 -3.87 25.52 -13.06
N ARG A 74 -4.41 24.65 -12.19
CA ARG A 74 -5.02 25.08 -10.92
C ARG A 74 -4.14 24.83 -9.69
N ILE A 75 -2.95 24.26 -9.88
CA ILE A 75 -2.04 23.94 -8.78
C ILE A 75 -1.61 25.19 -8.01
N ASP A 76 -1.31 26.28 -8.72
CA ASP A 76 -0.93 27.55 -8.07
C ASP A 76 -2.08 28.16 -7.26
N GLU A 77 -3.32 28.09 -7.77
CA GLU A 77 -4.52 28.52 -7.05
C GLU A 77 -4.71 27.69 -5.77
N PHE A 78 -4.53 26.39 -5.87
CA PHE A 78 -4.62 25.47 -4.75
C PHE A 78 -3.51 25.72 -3.71
N ALA A 79 -2.28 25.96 -4.15
CA ALA A 79 -1.15 26.27 -3.28
C ALA A 79 -1.36 27.59 -2.50
N ALA A 80 -2.11 28.54 -3.09
CA ALA A 80 -2.42 29.81 -2.44
C ALA A 80 -3.41 29.67 -1.26
N LEU A 81 -4.11 28.54 -1.13
CA LEU A 81 -5.00 28.30 0.00
C LEU A 81 -4.25 28.36 1.33
N ARG A 82 -4.84 28.99 2.33
CA ARG A 82 -4.25 29.12 3.68
C ARG A 82 -4.10 27.78 4.37
N GLU A 83 -5.00 26.86 4.09
CA GLU A 83 -5.06 25.51 4.64
C GLU A 83 -3.92 24.61 4.12
N VAL A 84 -3.40 24.87 2.94
CA VAL A 84 -2.30 24.12 2.32
C VAL A 84 -0.98 24.53 2.96
N ILE A 85 -0.27 23.54 3.48
CA ILE A 85 1.07 23.69 4.05
C ILE A 85 2.15 23.31 3.05
N TYR A 86 1.99 22.16 2.38
CA TYR A 86 2.96 21.63 1.43
C TYR A 86 2.29 20.71 0.42
N ILE A 87 2.78 20.73 -0.81
CA ILE A 87 2.31 19.93 -1.94
C ILE A 87 3.50 19.21 -2.56
N GLU A 88 3.41 17.91 -2.71
CA GLU A 88 4.41 17.10 -3.40
C GLU A 88 3.76 16.14 -4.40
N LYS A 89 4.52 15.80 -5.45
CA LYS A 89 4.12 14.72 -6.34
C LYS A 89 4.45 13.37 -5.71
N PRO A 90 3.69 12.31 -6.03
CA PRO A 90 4.03 10.96 -5.60
C PRO A 90 5.42 10.54 -6.11
N LYS A 91 6.05 9.65 -5.36
CA LYS A 91 7.31 9.00 -5.74
C LYS A 91 7.05 7.57 -6.16
N LYS A 92 7.79 7.09 -7.15
CA LYS A 92 7.75 5.71 -7.56
C LYS A 92 8.58 4.86 -6.60
N LEU A 93 7.98 3.84 -6.05
CA LEU A 93 8.60 2.90 -5.13
C LEU A 93 8.59 1.51 -5.77
N TYR A 94 9.60 0.72 -5.48
CA TYR A 94 9.77 -0.62 -6.02
C TYR A 94 9.78 -1.64 -4.89
N PHE A 95 9.25 -2.84 -5.15
CA PHE A 95 9.47 -3.96 -4.26
C PHE A 95 10.93 -4.39 -4.34
N GLU A 96 11.56 -4.61 -3.20
CA GLU A 96 12.96 -5.04 -3.15
C GLU A 96 13.03 -6.54 -3.43
N LEU A 97 13.43 -6.91 -4.65
CA LEU A 97 13.44 -8.29 -5.14
C LEU A 97 14.74 -9.04 -4.87
N GLU A 98 15.79 -8.42 -4.30
CA GLU A 98 17.11 -9.05 -4.19
C GLU A 98 17.55 -9.36 -2.76
N ASN A 99 17.83 -10.66 -2.52
CA ASN A 99 18.79 -11.21 -1.53
C ASN A 99 18.63 -10.91 -0.03
N SER A 100 17.48 -10.51 0.46
CA SER A 100 17.26 -10.37 1.91
C SER A 100 17.13 -11.71 2.66
N GLY A 101 17.08 -12.82 1.95
CA GLY A 101 16.87 -14.17 2.51
C GLY A 101 17.96 -14.73 3.41
N SER A 102 19.13 -14.08 3.52
CA SER A 102 20.28 -14.65 4.25
C SER A 102 20.69 -13.91 5.53
N VAL A 103 20.07 -12.77 5.86
CA VAL A 103 20.58 -11.92 6.94
C VAL A 103 19.74 -11.93 8.22
N SER A 104 18.53 -12.49 8.19
CA SER A 104 17.69 -12.60 9.40
C SER A 104 17.86 -14.00 10.01
N CYS A 105 19.04 -14.30 10.54
CA CYS A 105 19.22 -15.39 11.50
C CYS A 105 18.48 -15.03 12.80
N LEU A 106 17.16 -15.05 12.75
CA LEU A 106 16.35 -15.14 13.94
C LEU A 106 16.32 -16.62 14.35
N ASP A 107 17.44 -17.11 14.88
CA ASP A 107 17.43 -18.26 15.77
C ASP A 107 16.63 -17.85 17.02
N PHE A 108 15.32 -17.74 16.83
CA PHE A 108 14.41 -17.71 17.96
C PHE A 108 14.48 -19.10 18.63
N GLN A 109 15.37 -19.24 19.56
CA GLN A 109 15.12 -20.14 20.66
C GLN A 109 13.84 -19.62 21.31
N TYR A 110 12.72 -20.22 20.92
CA TYR A 110 11.42 -20.02 21.55
C TYR A 110 11.58 -20.42 23.02
N THR A 111 12.09 -19.48 23.84
CA THR A 111 11.98 -19.59 25.27
C THR A 111 10.49 -19.53 25.62
N ASP A 112 10.10 -20.16 26.71
CA ASP A 112 8.73 -20.32 27.26
C ASP A 112 7.87 -19.04 27.41
N SER A 113 8.33 -17.91 26.86
CA SER A 113 7.55 -16.68 26.80
C SER A 113 6.59 -16.78 25.61
N ALA A 114 5.30 -16.85 25.92
CA ALA A 114 4.19 -17.00 24.98
C ALA A 114 3.99 -15.81 24.00
N LEU A 115 5.08 -15.26 23.46
CA LEU A 115 5.04 -14.16 22.48
C LEU A 115 5.02 -14.74 21.05
N ASP A 116 3.88 -15.31 20.67
CA ASP A 116 3.68 -16.01 19.41
C ASP A 116 2.74 -15.28 18.44
N GLY A 117 2.32 -14.07 18.80
CA GLY A 117 1.39 -13.26 18.01
C GLY A 117 -0.09 -13.57 18.29
N SER A 118 -0.43 -14.41 19.27
CA SER A 118 -1.81 -14.66 19.65
C SER A 118 -2.51 -13.36 20.07
N GLY A 119 -3.69 -13.08 19.49
CA GLY A 119 -4.46 -11.86 19.75
C GLY A 119 -3.95 -10.62 19.02
N VAL A 120 -2.95 -10.76 18.13
CA VAL A 120 -2.41 -9.68 17.33
C VAL A 120 -2.86 -9.83 15.87
N ILE A 121 -3.08 -8.71 15.19
CA ILE A 121 -3.25 -8.63 13.74
C ILE A 121 -1.93 -8.13 13.15
N THR A 122 -1.34 -8.91 12.26
CA THR A 122 -0.17 -8.50 11.47
C THR A 122 -0.65 -8.00 10.12
N ALA A 123 -0.45 -6.72 9.85
CA ALA A 123 -0.76 -6.14 8.53
C ALA A 123 0.43 -6.29 7.60
N ILE A 124 0.18 -6.76 6.38
CA ILE A 124 1.15 -6.88 5.28
C ILE A 124 0.68 -5.98 4.14
N ILE A 125 1.49 -4.99 3.82
CA ILE A 125 1.27 -4.06 2.72
C ILE A 125 2.35 -4.35 1.68
N ASP A 126 1.99 -5.11 0.64
CA ASP A 126 2.98 -5.66 -0.31
C ASP A 126 2.33 -5.99 -1.67
N SER A 127 2.99 -6.78 -2.52
CA SER A 127 2.50 -7.23 -3.84
C SER A 127 1.22 -8.08 -3.78
N SER A 128 0.89 -8.66 -2.70
CA SER A 128 -0.23 -9.52 -2.27
C SER A 128 0.30 -10.67 -1.42
N VAL A 129 -0.53 -11.72 -1.25
CA VAL A 129 -0.10 -13.03 -0.71
C VAL A 129 -0.81 -14.16 -1.49
N ASP A 130 -0.17 -15.31 -1.62
CA ASP A 130 -0.90 -16.54 -1.97
C ASP A 130 -1.72 -16.98 -0.75
N TYR A 131 -2.97 -16.52 -0.68
CA TYR A 131 -3.88 -16.81 0.44
C TYR A 131 -4.19 -18.31 0.58
N ARG A 132 -3.85 -19.13 -0.43
CA ARG A 132 -4.00 -20.60 -0.40
C ARG A 132 -2.78 -21.30 0.20
N HIS A 133 -1.70 -20.57 0.51
CA HIS A 133 -0.52 -21.18 1.09
C HIS A 133 -0.84 -21.75 2.48
N PRO A 134 -0.45 -23.01 2.78
CA PRO A 134 -0.78 -23.66 4.06
C PRO A 134 -0.37 -22.88 5.30
N ASP A 135 0.70 -22.09 5.23
CA ASP A 135 1.20 -21.30 6.35
C ASP A 135 0.30 -20.14 6.77
N PHE A 136 -0.69 -19.79 5.93
CA PHE A 136 -1.70 -18.79 6.24
C PHE A 136 -3.06 -19.39 6.60
N MET A 137 -3.11 -20.72 6.81
CA MET A 137 -4.33 -21.43 7.21
C MET A 137 -4.22 -21.99 8.62
N THR A 138 -5.36 -22.19 9.24
CA THR A 138 -5.50 -22.95 10.51
C THR A 138 -5.32 -24.46 10.26
N GLU A 139 -5.32 -25.24 11.33
CA GLU A 139 -5.26 -26.72 11.25
C GLU A 139 -6.50 -27.30 10.54
N GLU A 140 -7.65 -26.62 10.68
CA GLU A 140 -8.93 -26.99 10.05
C GLU A 140 -8.99 -26.55 8.57
N GLY A 141 -7.94 -25.93 8.02
CA GLY A 141 -7.87 -25.46 6.64
C GLY A 141 -8.64 -24.17 6.39
N LYS A 142 -8.98 -23.41 7.41
CA LYS A 142 -9.56 -22.08 7.30
C LYS A 142 -8.46 -21.02 7.19
N THR A 143 -8.76 -19.91 6.51
CA THR A 143 -7.81 -18.81 6.44
C THR A 143 -7.53 -18.16 7.79
N ARG A 144 -6.32 -17.66 7.98
CA ARG A 144 -5.93 -16.74 9.06
C ARG A 144 -6.00 -15.28 8.64
N ILE A 145 -6.27 -15.04 7.35
CA ILE A 145 -6.42 -13.70 6.79
C ILE A 145 -7.84 -13.22 7.10
N ILE A 146 -7.94 -12.14 7.86
CA ILE A 146 -9.24 -11.55 8.22
C ILE A 146 -9.83 -10.77 7.06
N GLU A 147 -8.94 -10.15 6.27
CA GLU A 147 -9.33 -9.31 5.16
C GLU A 147 -8.16 -9.16 4.18
N LEU A 148 -8.47 -9.12 2.89
CA LEU A 148 -7.56 -8.78 1.82
C LEU A 148 -8.14 -7.59 1.05
N TYR A 149 -7.44 -6.46 1.09
CA TYR A 149 -7.77 -5.27 0.32
C TYR A 149 -6.90 -5.20 -0.93
N ASP A 150 -7.52 -5.27 -2.11
CA ASP A 150 -6.86 -5.00 -3.39
C ASP A 150 -7.01 -3.51 -3.72
N GLU A 151 -5.97 -2.77 -3.50
CA GLU A 151 -5.94 -1.33 -3.69
C GLU A 151 -6.09 -0.93 -5.16
N ASN A 152 -5.64 -1.78 -6.11
CA ASN A 152 -5.77 -1.50 -7.54
C ASN A 152 -7.22 -1.49 -8.01
N THR A 153 -8.06 -2.33 -7.43
CA THR A 153 -9.48 -2.45 -7.78
C THR A 153 -10.40 -1.75 -6.78
N GLY A 154 -9.86 -1.35 -5.62
CA GLY A 154 -10.62 -0.82 -4.49
C GLY A 154 -11.51 -1.87 -3.80
N ARG A 155 -11.29 -3.18 -4.06
CA ARG A 155 -12.13 -4.26 -3.51
C ARG A 155 -11.54 -4.82 -2.24
N VAL A 156 -12.44 -5.09 -1.32
CA VAL A 156 -12.15 -5.76 -0.05
C VAL A 156 -12.75 -7.16 -0.11
N TYR A 157 -11.96 -8.15 0.25
CA TYR A 157 -12.37 -9.56 0.34
C TYR A 157 -12.34 -9.98 1.80
N SER A 158 -13.48 -10.41 2.30
CA SER A 158 -13.65 -10.87 3.67
C SER A 158 -13.03 -12.25 3.91
N GLU A 159 -12.91 -12.63 5.18
CA GLU A 159 -12.53 -13.98 5.58
C GLU A 159 -13.42 -15.05 4.94
N ASP A 160 -14.72 -14.79 4.81
CA ASP A 160 -15.67 -15.73 4.19
C ASP A 160 -15.41 -15.87 2.68
N ASP A 161 -15.12 -14.77 1.95
CA ASP A 161 -14.76 -14.82 0.55
C ASP A 161 -13.48 -15.63 0.33
N ILE A 162 -12.47 -15.41 1.19
CA ILE A 162 -11.19 -16.12 1.13
C ILE A 162 -11.40 -17.62 1.41
N ASN A 163 -12.20 -17.96 2.43
CA ASN A 163 -12.52 -19.36 2.72
C ASN A 163 -13.30 -20.04 1.59
N ALA A 164 -14.21 -19.31 0.92
CA ALA A 164 -14.93 -19.85 -0.25
C ALA A 164 -13.95 -20.10 -1.40
N ALA A 165 -13.01 -19.20 -1.64
CA ALA A 165 -11.97 -19.36 -2.67
C ALA A 165 -11.04 -20.54 -2.37
N ILE A 166 -10.63 -20.74 -1.12
CA ILE A 166 -9.87 -21.91 -0.67
C ILE A 166 -10.68 -23.20 -0.90
N GLY A 167 -11.99 -23.14 -0.69
CA GLY A 167 -12.93 -24.26 -0.94
C GLY A 167 -13.16 -24.58 -2.42
N GLY A 168 -12.59 -23.80 -3.35
CA GLY A 168 -12.61 -24.06 -4.80
C GLY A 168 -13.33 -23.00 -5.64
N ASP A 169 -14.02 -22.03 -5.05
CA ASP A 169 -14.64 -20.92 -5.78
C ASP A 169 -13.65 -19.76 -5.96
N LEU A 170 -12.64 -19.96 -6.82
CA LEU A 170 -11.58 -18.98 -7.06
C LEU A 170 -12.10 -17.63 -7.60
N SER A 171 -13.31 -17.58 -8.11
CA SER A 171 -13.91 -16.34 -8.61
C SER A 171 -14.22 -15.34 -7.48
N ARG A 172 -14.32 -15.82 -6.26
CA ARG A 172 -14.56 -14.97 -5.06
C ARG A 172 -13.38 -14.04 -4.76
N VAL A 173 -12.15 -14.53 -4.95
CA VAL A 173 -10.93 -13.77 -4.69
C VAL A 173 -9.97 -13.94 -5.88
N PRO A 174 -10.19 -13.22 -7.00
CA PRO A 174 -9.35 -13.29 -8.18
C PRO A 174 -8.07 -12.44 -8.01
N VAL A 175 -7.38 -12.63 -6.89
CA VAL A 175 -6.15 -11.90 -6.53
C VAL A 175 -5.02 -12.90 -6.43
N GLU A 176 -3.92 -12.60 -7.09
CA GLU A 176 -2.71 -13.41 -7.10
C GLU A 176 -1.50 -12.58 -6.68
N ASP A 177 -0.55 -13.23 -6.03
CA ASP A 177 0.80 -12.69 -5.77
C ASP A 177 1.75 -13.23 -6.86
N VAL A 178 1.83 -12.52 -7.98
CA VAL A 178 2.59 -12.96 -9.15
C VAL A 178 4.10 -12.97 -8.88
N SER A 179 4.59 -12.00 -8.10
CA SER A 179 6.01 -11.90 -7.74
C SER A 179 6.42 -12.89 -6.65
N GLY A 180 5.49 -13.30 -5.80
CA GLY A 180 5.76 -14.08 -4.59
C GLY A 180 6.42 -13.29 -3.46
N HIS A 181 6.70 -11.99 -3.66
CA HIS A 181 7.38 -11.17 -2.67
C HIS A 181 6.54 -11.01 -1.40
N GLY A 182 5.29 -10.59 -1.50
CA GLY A 182 4.41 -10.40 -0.35
C GLY A 182 4.11 -11.72 0.38
N THR A 183 4.00 -12.84 -0.35
CA THR A 183 3.89 -14.18 0.25
C THR A 183 5.11 -14.51 1.11
N HIS A 184 6.31 -14.22 0.61
CA HIS A 184 7.56 -14.43 1.34
C HIS A 184 7.64 -13.54 2.58
N VAL A 185 7.36 -12.23 2.44
CA VAL A 185 7.35 -11.27 3.56
C VAL A 185 6.33 -11.69 4.63
N ALA A 186 5.11 -12.07 4.23
CA ALA A 186 4.08 -12.56 5.14
C ALA A 186 4.50 -13.86 5.84
N GLY A 187 5.20 -14.75 5.13
CA GLY A 187 5.76 -15.99 5.69
C GLY A 187 6.75 -15.71 6.82
N ILE A 188 7.71 -14.79 6.60
CA ILE A 188 8.68 -14.36 7.62
C ILE A 188 8.00 -13.70 8.81
N ALA A 189 7.02 -12.84 8.56
CA ALA A 189 6.34 -12.12 9.62
C ALA A 189 5.42 -13.04 10.46
N ALA A 190 4.62 -13.89 9.81
CA ALA A 190 3.50 -14.55 10.46
C ALA A 190 3.15 -15.96 9.92
N GLY A 191 3.97 -16.57 9.08
CA GLY A 191 3.76 -17.94 8.61
C GLY A 191 3.78 -18.94 9.77
N ASN A 192 2.82 -19.87 9.84
CA ASN A 192 2.76 -20.84 10.94
C ASN A 192 3.66 -22.06 10.73
N GLY A 193 4.34 -22.16 9.58
CA GLY A 193 5.24 -23.23 9.24
C GLY A 193 4.57 -24.55 8.86
N ARG A 194 3.27 -24.55 8.59
CA ARG A 194 2.50 -25.79 8.30
C ARG A 194 3.04 -26.50 7.05
N ALA A 195 3.42 -25.75 6.02
CA ALA A 195 4.03 -26.33 4.81
C ALA A 195 5.35 -27.04 5.06
N SER A 196 6.03 -26.70 6.15
CA SER A 196 7.35 -27.23 6.52
C SER A 196 7.34 -28.12 7.77
N ASN A 197 6.18 -28.59 8.22
CA ASN A 197 6.00 -29.32 9.46
C ASN A 197 6.56 -28.55 10.69
N GLY A 198 6.40 -27.24 10.69
CA GLY A 198 6.81 -26.35 11.77
C GLY A 198 8.29 -25.92 11.72
N ARG A 199 9.05 -26.35 10.70
CA ARG A 199 10.49 -26.03 10.60
C ARG A 199 10.74 -24.55 10.31
N TYR A 200 9.91 -23.95 9.44
CA TYR A 200 10.03 -22.54 9.06
C TYR A 200 8.78 -21.81 9.52
N ARG A 201 8.90 -21.10 10.63
CA ARG A 201 7.84 -20.28 11.20
C ARG A 201 8.24 -18.83 11.16
N GLY A 202 7.24 -17.95 10.96
CA GLY A 202 7.39 -16.53 11.13
C GLY A 202 7.38 -16.11 12.60
N VAL A 203 7.70 -14.85 12.85
CA VAL A 203 7.83 -14.28 14.19
C VAL A 203 6.50 -14.36 14.96
N ALA A 204 5.41 -13.88 14.35
CA ALA A 204 4.06 -13.84 14.92
C ALA A 204 3.18 -14.95 14.35
N TYR A 205 3.65 -16.21 14.42
CA TYR A 205 3.05 -17.36 13.72
C TYR A 205 1.62 -17.73 14.15
N LYS A 206 1.09 -17.15 15.22
CA LYS A 206 -0.31 -17.27 15.64
C LYS A 206 -1.15 -16.01 15.42
N SER A 207 -0.57 -14.93 14.87
CA SER A 207 -1.33 -13.72 14.56
C SER A 207 -2.39 -13.98 13.49
N ARG A 208 -3.44 -13.14 13.48
CA ARG A 208 -4.31 -12.97 12.32
C ARG A 208 -3.63 -12.05 11.31
N LEU A 209 -4.02 -12.12 10.06
CA LEU A 209 -3.41 -11.34 8.99
C LEU A 209 -4.42 -10.37 8.37
N LEU A 210 -3.96 -9.14 8.10
CA LEU A 210 -4.63 -8.17 7.24
C LEU A 210 -3.72 -7.92 6.05
N ILE A 211 -4.21 -8.15 4.83
CA ILE A 211 -3.40 -8.03 3.63
C ILE A 211 -3.85 -6.83 2.80
N VAL A 212 -2.91 -5.99 2.40
CA VAL A 212 -3.16 -4.93 1.43
C VAL A 212 -2.26 -5.15 0.23
N LYS A 213 -2.88 -5.41 -0.93
CA LYS A 213 -2.18 -5.52 -2.20
C LYS A 213 -1.96 -4.14 -2.77
N LEU A 214 -0.68 -3.79 -2.99
CA LEU A 214 -0.25 -2.56 -3.64
C LEU A 214 0.24 -2.80 -5.07
N GLY A 215 -0.04 -1.83 -5.93
CA GLY A 215 0.60 -1.72 -7.24
C GLY A 215 0.41 -2.92 -8.16
N ASN A 216 1.32 -3.08 -9.10
CA ASN A 216 1.26 -4.05 -10.18
C ASN A 216 2.40 -5.09 -10.15
N ASP A 217 2.83 -5.54 -8.97
CA ASP A 217 3.91 -6.50 -8.73
C ASP A 217 5.33 -5.99 -9.04
N LEU A 218 5.49 -4.83 -9.68
CA LEU A 218 6.79 -4.22 -10.00
C LEU A 218 7.04 -2.95 -9.19
N TYR A 219 6.05 -2.08 -9.14
CA TYR A 219 6.16 -0.80 -8.45
C TYR A 219 4.79 -0.27 -8.00
N PHE A 220 4.84 0.68 -7.08
CA PHE A 220 3.68 1.42 -6.60
C PHE A 220 4.08 2.88 -6.34
N SER A 221 3.11 3.78 -6.16
CA SER A 221 3.40 5.16 -5.78
C SER A 221 3.36 5.36 -4.27
N SER A 222 4.08 6.36 -3.79
CA SER A 222 4.02 6.72 -2.36
C SER A 222 2.62 7.16 -1.92
N ALA A 223 1.79 7.70 -2.82
CA ALA A 223 0.38 8.00 -2.54
C ALA A 223 -0.41 6.73 -2.19
N ARG A 224 -0.20 5.63 -2.94
CA ARG A 224 -0.84 4.34 -2.67
C ARG A 224 -0.40 3.73 -1.35
N LEU A 225 0.90 3.86 -1.02
CA LEU A 225 1.39 3.42 0.28
C LEU A 225 0.72 4.20 1.43
N MET A 226 0.52 5.50 1.28
CA MET A 226 -0.18 6.32 2.28
C MET A 226 -1.64 5.91 2.43
N GLU A 227 -2.34 5.60 1.33
CA GLU A 227 -3.70 5.05 1.37
C GLU A 227 -3.77 3.71 2.10
N ALA A 228 -2.85 2.80 1.78
CA ALA A 228 -2.78 1.50 2.43
C ALA A 228 -2.53 1.61 3.94
N LEU A 229 -1.63 2.50 4.34
CA LEU A 229 -1.37 2.80 5.76
C LEU A 229 -2.62 3.39 6.45
N ASP A 230 -3.30 4.34 5.81
CA ASP A 230 -4.55 4.92 6.32
C ASP A 230 -5.62 3.84 6.50
N TYR A 231 -5.74 2.93 5.54
CA TYR A 231 -6.67 1.80 5.60
C TYR A 231 -6.39 0.86 6.78
N VAL A 232 -5.13 0.48 6.98
CA VAL A 232 -4.72 -0.44 8.05
C VAL A 232 -4.94 0.14 9.45
N ILE A 233 -4.79 1.47 9.61
CA ILE A 233 -4.86 2.14 10.91
C ILE A 233 -6.32 2.44 11.33
N ARG A 234 -7.24 2.57 10.37
CA ARG A 234 -8.68 2.81 10.65
C ARG A 234 -9.42 1.55 11.04
#